data_35c3bd956eb02ce441d3458b5d18e4e2
#
_entry.id   35c3bd956eb02ce441d3458b5d18e4e2
#
_cell.length_a   1.000
_cell.length_b   1.000
_cell.length_c   1.000
_cell.angle_alpha   90.00
_cell.angle_beta   90.00
_cell.angle_gamma   90.00
#
_symmetry.space_group_name_H-M   'P 1'
#
loop_
_entity.id
_entity.type
_entity.pdbx_description
1 polymer ?
#
loop_
_entity_poly.entity_id
_entity_poly.type
_entity_poly.pdbx_seq_one_letter_code
_entity_poly.pdbx_strand_id
1 'polypeptide(L)'
;MKMNKNIFAWSILAFGALSLTACSDKDEPGGGSDSGNTDGNEIIIKTQVKLNTKTALIEDLVNGHEMNVFANVTDDSGATVKDVTTHAANNNGEWKLDDPVRLSKGYTAEVMAAYPYAAGLTDYKQYPVDVTTQADVLYSGKGSFASSTSNTVTLNMKHALSMVSLNIKLEGYSGAGHITAIKLSQPALIATKGTMNIATGAITSTDFGVVSATTDNTATA
;
A
#
# COMPACT_ATOMS: atom_id res chain seq x y z
N MET A 1 13.34 46.36 16.93
CA MET A 1 12.52 47.09 17.93
C MET A 1 11.25 46.29 18.15
N LYS A 2 10.98 45.92 19.40
CA LYS A 2 9.81 45.25 20.02
C LYS A 2 9.56 43.74 19.72
N MET A 3 10.07 42.96 20.65
CA MET A 3 9.60 41.65 21.06
C MET A 3 8.18 41.75 21.65
N ASN A 4 7.33 40.77 21.38
CA ASN A 4 6.19 40.48 22.23
C ASN A 4 6.21 39.02 22.61
N LYS A 5 6.50 38.75 23.86
CA LYS A 5 6.36 37.49 24.58
C LYS A 5 4.92 37.40 25.06
N ASN A 6 4.24 36.33 24.77
CA ASN A 6 3.05 35.92 25.55
C ASN A 6 3.27 34.53 26.08
N ILE A 7 3.52 34.50 27.35
CA ILE A 7 3.52 33.39 28.29
C ILE A 7 2.05 33.09 28.59
N PHE A 8 1.62 31.86 28.43
CA PHE A 8 0.40 31.39 29.09
C PHE A 8 0.68 30.14 29.92
N ALA A 9 0.28 30.31 31.15
CA ALA A 9 0.58 29.49 32.31
C ALA A 9 -0.25 28.19 32.36
N TRP A 10 0.32 27.26 33.04
CA TRP A 10 -0.17 25.99 33.57
C TRP A 10 -1.55 26.03 34.22
N SER A 11 -2.32 24.97 34.00
CA SER A 11 -3.30 24.49 34.96
C SER A 11 -3.23 22.99 35.08
N ILE A 12 -2.63 22.56 36.19
CA ILE A 12 -2.67 21.18 36.70
C ILE A 12 -4.05 21.00 37.33
N LEU A 13 -4.81 20.00 36.91
CA LEU A 13 -5.90 19.44 37.69
C LEU A 13 -5.71 17.95 37.85
N ALA A 14 -5.36 17.56 39.06
CA ALA A 14 -5.34 16.19 39.53
C ALA A 14 -6.73 15.84 40.08
N PHE A 15 -7.29 14.72 39.66
CA PHE A 15 -8.35 13.94 40.32
C PHE A 15 -8.21 12.52 39.77
N GLY A 16 -7.90 11.54 40.52
CA GLY A 16 -8.68 10.93 41.60
C GLY A 16 -8.87 9.48 41.21
N ALA A 17 -8.12 8.56 41.88
CA ALA A 17 -8.22 7.12 41.69
C ALA A 17 -9.59 6.59 42.14
N LEU A 18 -10.18 5.70 41.34
CA LEU A 18 -11.17 4.71 41.81
C LEU A 18 -10.86 3.37 41.15
N SER A 19 -10.24 2.49 41.92
CA SER A 19 -10.13 1.07 41.66
C SER A 19 -11.48 0.38 41.81
N LEU A 20 -11.94 -0.30 40.76
CA LEU A 20 -12.96 -1.34 40.91
C LEU A 20 -12.45 -2.61 40.23
N THR A 21 -11.94 -3.48 41.04
CA THR A 21 -11.77 -4.92 40.78
C THR A 21 -13.16 -5.55 40.72
N ALA A 22 -13.50 -6.15 39.61
CA ALA A 22 -14.55 -7.15 39.55
C ALA A 22 -14.03 -8.35 38.75
N CYS A 23 -13.52 -9.33 39.47
CA CYS A 23 -13.48 -10.70 39.01
C CYS A 23 -14.92 -11.21 38.93
N SER A 24 -15.29 -11.79 37.84
CA SER A 24 -16.44 -12.68 37.74
C SER A 24 -16.07 -13.86 36.87
N ASP A 25 -15.62 -14.94 37.53
CA ASP A 25 -15.67 -16.26 36.96
C ASP A 25 -17.12 -16.67 36.74
N LYS A 26 -17.43 -17.11 35.54
CA LYS A 26 -18.54 -18.02 35.29
C LYS A 26 -18.16 -18.97 34.17
N ASP A 27 -17.80 -20.17 34.57
CA ASP A 27 -17.87 -21.39 33.77
C ASP A 27 -19.30 -21.63 33.33
N GLU A 28 -19.54 -21.76 32.03
CA GLU A 28 -20.64 -22.56 31.48
C GLU A 28 -20.17 -23.27 30.20
N PRO A 29 -20.44 -24.58 30.09
CA PRO A 29 -20.09 -25.35 28.90
C PRO A 29 -21.27 -25.40 27.93
N GLY A 30 -21.04 -25.12 26.66
CA GLY A 30 -21.95 -25.57 25.64
C GLY A 30 -22.23 -24.58 24.50
N GLY A 31 -21.87 -24.98 23.31
CA GLY A 31 -22.41 -24.43 22.08
C GLY A 31 -21.35 -23.86 21.15
N GLY A 32 -20.88 -24.70 20.21
CA GLY A 32 -20.03 -24.25 19.12
C GLY A 32 -20.71 -23.17 18.29
N SER A 33 -20.07 -22.05 18.22
CA SER A 33 -20.17 -21.11 17.14
C SER A 33 -18.75 -20.63 16.88
N ASP A 34 -18.40 -20.64 15.63
CA ASP A 34 -17.11 -20.24 15.06
C ASP A 34 -16.75 -18.83 15.53
N SER A 35 -16.14 -18.78 16.71
CA SER A 35 -15.71 -17.56 17.36
C SER A 35 -14.37 -17.22 16.74
N GLY A 36 -14.37 -16.36 15.73
CA GLY A 36 -13.14 -15.79 15.21
C GLY A 36 -12.26 -15.36 16.38
N ASN A 37 -11.06 -15.95 16.47
CA ASN A 37 -10.09 -15.73 17.51
C ASN A 37 -9.86 -14.23 17.74
N THR A 38 -10.54 -13.66 18.75
CA THR A 38 -10.41 -12.25 19.14
C THR A 38 -9.20 -11.99 20.02
N ASP A 39 -8.53 -13.06 20.48
CA ASP A 39 -7.33 -12.96 21.30
C ASP A 39 -6.09 -12.82 20.43
N GLY A 40 -5.53 -11.64 20.38
CA GLY A 40 -4.30 -11.34 19.66
C GLY A 40 -4.19 -9.86 19.30
N ASN A 41 -2.95 -9.39 19.18
CA ASN A 41 -2.69 -8.02 18.75
C ASN A 41 -2.93 -7.89 17.24
N GLU A 42 -3.77 -6.96 16.86
CA GLU A 42 -3.98 -6.61 15.46
C GLU A 42 -2.72 -5.97 14.87
N ILE A 43 -2.34 -6.34 13.65
CA ILE A 43 -1.21 -5.73 12.97
C ILE A 43 -1.53 -4.29 12.58
N ILE A 44 -0.53 -3.43 12.74
CA ILE A 44 -0.57 -2.02 12.31
C ILE A 44 0.34 -1.88 11.12
N ILE A 45 -0.20 -1.46 9.99
CA ILE A 45 0.57 -1.26 8.75
C ILE A 45 0.98 0.20 8.64
N LYS A 46 2.26 0.41 8.33
CA LYS A 46 2.81 1.68 7.87
C LYS A 46 3.40 1.48 6.48
N THR A 47 3.26 2.46 5.62
CA THR A 47 3.86 2.43 4.28
C THR A 47 4.90 3.52 4.13
N GLN A 48 5.91 3.21 3.33
CA GLN A 48 6.96 4.14 2.96
C GLN A 48 7.30 3.90 1.48
N VAL A 49 7.09 4.90 0.62
CA VAL A 49 7.41 4.78 -0.80
C VAL A 49 8.88 5.08 -1.02
N LYS A 50 9.59 4.16 -1.69
CA LYS A 50 10.99 4.36 -2.08
C LYS A 50 11.03 5.06 -3.42
N LEU A 51 11.50 6.28 -3.44
CA LEU A 51 11.73 7.06 -4.65
C LEU A 51 13.05 6.63 -5.29
N ASN A 52 12.97 5.99 -6.46
CA ASN A 52 14.16 5.60 -7.22
C ASN A 52 14.55 6.66 -8.27
N THR A 53 13.71 7.68 -8.49
CA THR A 53 13.93 8.75 -9.47
C THR A 53 13.41 10.08 -8.94
N LYS A 54 13.91 11.20 -9.51
CA LYS A 54 13.48 12.56 -9.15
C LYS A 54 12.03 12.91 -9.56
N THR A 55 11.35 12.03 -10.27
CA THR A 55 9.99 12.23 -10.76
C THR A 55 9.21 10.94 -10.55
N ALA A 56 8.69 10.75 -9.35
CA ALA A 56 7.77 9.67 -9.05
C ALA A 56 6.32 10.15 -9.27
N LEU A 57 5.45 9.26 -9.75
CA LEU A 57 4.02 9.54 -9.88
C LEU A 57 3.36 9.57 -8.50
N ILE A 58 3.75 8.65 -7.63
CA ILE A 58 3.29 8.57 -6.23
C ILE A 58 4.49 8.64 -5.31
N GLU A 59 4.55 9.68 -4.51
CA GLU A 59 5.61 9.90 -3.53
C GLU A 59 5.23 9.39 -2.14
N ASP A 60 3.93 9.26 -1.87
CA ASP A 60 3.39 8.73 -0.62
C ASP A 60 1.99 8.15 -0.83
N LEU A 61 1.63 7.19 0.04
CA LEU A 61 0.30 6.58 0.08
C LEU A 61 -0.53 7.26 1.18
N VAL A 62 -1.33 8.24 0.76
CA VAL A 62 -2.07 9.14 1.65
C VAL A 62 -3.55 8.75 1.76
N ASN A 63 -4.31 9.55 2.49
CA ASN A 63 -5.74 9.38 2.70
C ASN A 63 -6.51 9.11 1.41
N GLY A 64 -7.37 8.09 1.44
CA GLY A 64 -8.18 7.65 0.30
C GLY A 64 -7.48 6.68 -0.64
N HIS A 65 -6.18 6.35 -0.43
CA HIS A 65 -5.53 5.27 -1.17
C HIS A 65 -5.95 3.90 -0.64
N GLU A 66 -6.07 2.94 -1.54
CA GLU A 66 -6.48 1.57 -1.23
C GLU A 66 -5.50 0.58 -1.83
N MET A 67 -5.24 -0.52 -1.13
CA MET A 67 -4.29 -1.55 -1.56
C MET A 67 -4.75 -2.97 -1.20
N ASN A 68 -4.17 -3.96 -1.88
CA ASN A 68 -4.26 -5.34 -1.46
C ASN A 68 -3.17 -5.64 -0.44
N VAL A 69 -3.54 -6.35 0.62
CA VAL A 69 -2.62 -6.83 1.66
C VAL A 69 -2.69 -8.35 1.71
N PHE A 70 -1.53 -8.97 1.76
CA PHE A 70 -1.34 -10.40 1.92
C PHE A 70 -0.52 -10.64 3.17
N ALA A 71 -0.98 -11.50 4.06
CA ALA A 71 -0.28 -11.86 5.27
C ALA A 71 -0.22 -13.38 5.41
N ASN A 72 0.99 -13.93 5.52
CA ASN A 72 1.21 -15.31 5.90
C ASN A 72 1.52 -15.36 7.39
N VAL A 73 0.62 -15.91 8.18
CA VAL A 73 0.77 -16.04 9.64
C VAL A 73 1.36 -17.39 9.97
N THR A 74 2.44 -17.38 10.73
CA THR A 74 3.13 -18.58 11.21
C THR A 74 3.15 -18.63 12.73
N ASP A 75 3.13 -19.83 13.28
CA ASP A 75 3.31 -20.08 14.72
C ASP A 75 4.81 -20.04 15.11
N ASP A 76 5.10 -20.33 16.37
CA ASP A 76 6.45 -20.39 16.95
C ASP A 76 7.31 -21.54 16.40
N SER A 77 6.72 -22.55 15.77
CA SER A 77 7.42 -23.60 15.05
C SER A 77 7.77 -23.23 13.61
N GLY A 78 7.25 -22.10 13.11
CA GLY A 78 7.37 -21.66 11.72
C GLY A 78 6.34 -22.31 10.77
N ALA A 79 5.35 -23.04 11.30
CA ALA A 79 4.29 -23.60 10.50
C ALA A 79 3.26 -22.53 10.13
N THR A 80 2.83 -22.48 8.86
CA THR A 80 1.73 -21.60 8.42
C THR A 80 0.44 -21.98 9.10
N VAL A 81 -0.13 -21.03 9.83
CA VAL A 81 -1.41 -21.17 10.53
C VAL A 81 -2.54 -20.58 9.71
N LYS A 82 -2.28 -19.47 9.05
CA LYS A 82 -3.29 -18.73 8.27
C LYS A 82 -2.64 -17.92 7.16
N ASP A 83 -3.24 -17.96 5.96
CA ASP A 83 -3.02 -16.99 4.90
C ASP A 83 -4.21 -16.03 4.85
N VAL A 84 -3.92 -14.75 4.83
CA VAL A 84 -4.93 -13.69 4.73
C VAL A 84 -4.69 -12.88 3.48
N THR A 85 -5.74 -12.68 2.71
CA THR A 85 -5.80 -11.70 1.62
C THR A 85 -6.92 -10.73 1.95
N THR A 86 -6.60 -9.45 2.09
CA THR A 86 -7.56 -8.44 2.51
C THR A 86 -7.36 -7.13 1.77
N HIS A 87 -8.42 -6.35 1.69
CA HIS A 87 -8.38 -4.96 1.26
C HIS A 87 -7.94 -4.08 2.43
N ALA A 88 -7.17 -3.04 2.13
CA ALA A 88 -6.78 -2.02 3.09
C ALA A 88 -7.02 -0.62 2.52
N ALA A 89 -7.68 0.24 3.29
CA ALA A 89 -7.92 1.63 2.97
C ALA A 89 -7.15 2.55 3.91
N ASN A 90 -6.49 3.57 3.36
CA ASN A 90 -5.82 4.60 4.16
C ASN A 90 -6.82 5.66 4.61
N ASN A 91 -6.98 5.81 5.90
CA ASN A 91 -7.81 6.83 6.54
C ASN A 91 -6.93 7.75 7.39
N ASN A 92 -6.59 8.93 6.86
CA ASN A 92 -5.78 9.94 7.57
C ASN A 92 -4.42 9.42 8.08
N GLY A 93 -3.76 8.57 7.28
CA GLY A 93 -2.45 8.00 7.61
C GLY A 93 -2.50 6.65 8.33
N GLU A 94 -3.69 6.15 8.64
CA GLU A 94 -3.89 4.83 9.22
C GLU A 94 -4.49 3.86 8.19
N TRP A 95 -3.88 2.69 8.04
CA TRP A 95 -4.39 1.63 7.20
C TRP A 95 -5.40 0.78 7.97
N LYS A 96 -6.63 0.75 7.48
CA LYS A 96 -7.69 -0.12 7.99
C LYS A 96 -7.87 -1.30 7.06
N LEU A 97 -7.80 -2.50 7.63
CA LEU A 97 -8.01 -3.75 6.92
C LEU A 97 -9.47 -4.17 7.07
N ASP A 98 -10.08 -4.65 5.97
CA ASP A 98 -11.44 -5.20 6.03
C ASP A 98 -11.47 -6.50 6.86
N ASP A 99 -10.43 -7.36 6.68
CA ASP A 99 -10.18 -8.53 7.54
C ASP A 99 -8.93 -8.28 8.40
N PRO A 100 -9.08 -7.90 9.67
CA PRO A 100 -7.96 -7.66 10.56
C PRO A 100 -7.09 -8.91 10.77
N VAL A 101 -5.78 -8.76 10.66
CA VAL A 101 -4.81 -9.81 10.97
C VAL A 101 -4.41 -9.69 12.42
N ARG A 102 -4.74 -10.70 13.23
CA ARG A 102 -4.44 -10.75 14.67
C ARG A 102 -3.40 -11.82 14.97
N LEU A 103 -2.44 -11.46 15.79
CA LEU A 103 -1.33 -12.33 16.15
C LEU A 103 -1.44 -12.77 17.60
N SER A 104 -1.72 -14.05 17.81
CA SER A 104 -1.64 -14.69 19.13
C SER A 104 -0.19 -14.73 19.62
N LYS A 105 0.00 -14.94 20.91
CA LYS A 105 1.34 -15.01 21.53
C LYS A 105 2.22 -16.05 20.81
N GLY A 106 3.41 -15.65 20.41
CA GLY A 106 4.38 -16.46 19.67
C GLY A 106 4.21 -16.41 18.16
N TYR A 107 3.08 -15.90 17.64
CA TYR A 107 2.83 -15.84 16.20
C TYR A 107 3.53 -14.66 15.54
N THR A 108 3.91 -14.86 14.28
CA THR A 108 4.46 -13.85 13.39
C THR A 108 3.67 -13.81 12.08
N ALA A 109 3.71 -12.68 11.39
CA ALA A 109 3.16 -12.55 10.05
C ALA A 109 4.18 -11.93 9.11
N GLU A 110 4.43 -12.57 7.96
CA GLU A 110 5.06 -11.92 6.82
C GLU A 110 3.98 -11.19 6.03
N VAL A 111 4.14 -9.87 5.85
CA VAL A 111 3.13 -9.00 5.22
C VAL A 111 3.67 -8.45 3.92
N MET A 112 2.86 -8.52 2.87
CA MET A 112 3.11 -7.95 1.56
C MET A 112 1.92 -7.11 1.11
N ALA A 113 2.15 -6.12 0.26
CA ALA A 113 1.07 -5.31 -0.31
C ALA A 113 1.36 -4.89 -1.74
N ALA A 114 0.28 -4.57 -2.46
CA ALA A 114 0.34 -3.94 -3.77
C ALA A 114 -0.76 -2.88 -3.92
N TYR A 115 -0.41 -1.78 -4.58
CA TYR A 115 -1.25 -0.64 -4.90
C TYR A 115 -1.28 -0.43 -6.43
N PRO A 116 -2.41 0.03 -6.99
CA PRO A 116 -3.72 0.27 -6.37
C PRO A 116 -4.46 -1.03 -6.02
N TYR A 117 -5.57 -0.92 -5.28
CA TYR A 117 -6.40 -2.07 -4.96
C TYR A 117 -6.96 -2.75 -6.22
N ALA A 118 -6.78 -4.04 -6.35
CA ALA A 118 -7.36 -4.88 -7.40
C ALA A 118 -8.42 -5.80 -6.79
N ALA A 119 -9.69 -5.55 -7.12
CA ALA A 119 -10.81 -6.32 -6.58
C ALA A 119 -10.76 -7.79 -7.00
N GLY A 120 -11.12 -8.70 -6.09
CA GLY A 120 -11.17 -10.15 -6.35
C GLY A 120 -9.80 -10.83 -6.43
N LEU A 121 -8.72 -10.14 -6.14
CA LEU A 121 -7.38 -10.72 -6.12
C LEU A 121 -7.20 -11.61 -4.89
N THR A 122 -6.94 -12.91 -5.12
CA THR A 122 -6.72 -13.92 -4.07
C THR A 122 -5.30 -14.49 -4.06
N ASP A 123 -4.55 -14.32 -5.16
CA ASP A 123 -3.19 -14.83 -5.30
C ASP A 123 -2.22 -13.66 -5.54
N TYR A 124 -1.30 -13.44 -4.60
CA TYR A 124 -0.27 -12.40 -4.70
C TYR A 124 0.68 -12.55 -5.91
N LYS A 125 0.68 -13.72 -6.58
CA LYS A 125 1.47 -13.96 -7.79
C LYS A 125 0.77 -13.49 -9.06
N GLN A 126 -0.50 -13.10 -8.98
CA GLN A 126 -1.36 -12.78 -10.12
C GLN A 126 -1.89 -11.35 -10.08
N TYR A 127 -1.14 -10.43 -9.46
CA TYR A 127 -1.56 -9.02 -9.41
C TYR A 127 -1.61 -8.42 -10.83
N PRO A 128 -2.76 -7.88 -11.29
CA PRO A 128 -2.90 -7.37 -12.64
C PRO A 128 -2.09 -6.10 -12.87
N VAL A 129 -1.43 -6.00 -14.01
CA VAL A 129 -0.68 -4.82 -14.46
C VAL A 129 -1.16 -4.44 -15.85
N ASP A 130 -1.55 -3.19 -16.04
CA ASP A 130 -1.96 -2.62 -17.33
C ASP A 130 -1.34 -1.22 -17.48
N VAL A 131 -0.31 -1.12 -18.32
CA VAL A 131 0.40 0.14 -18.55
C VAL A 131 -0.40 1.11 -19.43
N THR A 132 -1.45 0.65 -20.10
CA THR A 132 -2.29 1.51 -20.93
C THR A 132 -3.15 2.46 -20.10
N THR A 133 -3.40 2.14 -18.84
CA THR A 133 -4.10 2.99 -17.89
C THR A 133 -3.24 4.13 -17.36
N GLN A 134 -1.91 4.04 -17.55
CA GLN A 134 -0.91 4.98 -16.99
C GLN A 134 -0.99 5.11 -15.46
N ALA A 135 -1.61 4.15 -14.78
CA ALA A 135 -1.64 4.10 -13.34
C ALA A 135 -0.28 3.64 -12.81
N ASP A 136 0.17 4.28 -11.73
CA ASP A 136 1.36 3.84 -11.02
C ASP A 136 1.05 2.57 -10.20
N VAL A 137 1.94 1.60 -10.28
CA VAL A 137 1.82 0.33 -9.54
C VAL A 137 2.95 0.23 -8.55
N LEU A 138 2.59 0.05 -7.28
CA LEU A 138 3.54 -0.13 -6.20
C LEU A 138 3.41 -1.52 -5.57
N TYR A 139 4.52 -2.07 -5.07
CA TYR A 139 4.55 -3.32 -4.32
C TYR A 139 5.61 -3.28 -3.22
N SER A 140 5.39 -4.01 -2.13
CA SER A 140 6.34 -4.04 -1.02
C SER A 140 7.42 -5.12 -1.17
N GLY A 141 7.09 -6.23 -1.81
CA GLY A 141 7.91 -7.44 -1.80
C GLY A 141 7.79 -8.19 -0.47
N LYS A 142 8.60 -9.23 -0.31
CA LYS A 142 8.77 -10.01 0.93
C LYS A 142 9.71 -9.34 1.93
N GLY A 143 9.73 -9.86 3.16
CA GLY A 143 10.67 -9.50 4.21
C GLY A 143 10.19 -8.43 5.17
N SER A 144 8.88 -8.11 5.18
CA SER A 144 8.27 -7.24 6.19
C SER A 144 7.49 -8.09 7.17
N PHE A 145 7.89 -8.06 8.46
CA PHE A 145 7.33 -8.93 9.49
C PHE A 145 6.69 -8.13 10.63
N ALA A 146 5.55 -8.63 11.11
CA ALA A 146 4.96 -8.28 12.39
C ALA A 146 5.01 -9.49 13.32
N SER A 147 5.01 -9.25 14.63
CA SER A 147 4.94 -10.30 15.66
C SER A 147 3.96 -9.94 16.75
N SER A 148 3.59 -10.90 17.58
CA SER A 148 2.69 -10.66 18.72
C SER A 148 3.24 -9.66 19.74
N THR A 149 4.57 -9.44 19.76
CA THR A 149 5.23 -8.47 20.65
C THR A 149 5.55 -7.15 19.94
N SER A 150 5.59 -7.14 18.60
CA SER A 150 5.82 -5.95 17.76
C SER A 150 4.88 -6.02 16.57
N ASN A 151 3.64 -5.60 16.78
CA ASN A 151 2.55 -5.72 15.80
C ASN A 151 2.59 -4.66 14.70
N THR A 152 3.52 -3.72 14.72
CA THR A 152 3.68 -2.72 13.66
C THR A 152 4.62 -3.24 12.59
N VAL A 153 4.18 -3.21 11.32
CA VAL A 153 4.98 -3.54 10.15
C VAL A 153 5.11 -2.34 9.23
N THR A 154 6.32 -2.07 8.76
CA THR A 154 6.57 -1.03 7.74
C THR A 154 6.78 -1.68 6.37
N LEU A 155 5.91 -1.37 5.44
CA LEU A 155 5.97 -1.83 4.05
C LEU A 155 6.75 -0.81 3.21
N ASN A 156 7.88 -1.23 2.68
CA ASN A 156 8.70 -0.41 1.79
C ASN A 156 8.21 -0.57 0.35
N MET A 157 7.31 0.30 -0.07
CA MET A 157 6.70 0.25 -1.39
C MET A 157 7.68 0.71 -2.47
N LYS A 158 7.72 -0.03 -3.58
CA LYS A 158 8.58 0.21 -4.75
C LYS A 158 7.70 0.32 -5.98
N HIS A 159 8.09 1.18 -6.92
CA HIS A 159 7.44 1.25 -8.23
C HIS A 159 7.72 -0.02 -9.03
N ALA A 160 6.67 -0.64 -9.54
CA ALA A 160 6.77 -1.84 -10.38
C ALA A 160 7.07 -1.48 -11.85
N LEU A 161 6.71 -0.27 -12.26
CA LEU A 161 6.81 0.22 -13.62
C LEU A 161 7.85 1.35 -13.73
N SER A 162 8.36 1.55 -14.94
CA SER A 162 9.23 2.69 -15.26
C SER A 162 8.41 3.80 -15.89
N MET A 163 8.62 5.03 -15.43
CA MET A 163 8.04 6.21 -16.05
C MET A 163 8.95 6.72 -17.19
N VAL A 164 8.34 7.05 -18.33
CA VAL A 164 9.02 7.73 -19.43
C VAL A 164 8.54 9.18 -19.47
N SER A 165 9.45 10.13 -19.27
CA SER A 165 9.19 11.55 -19.40
C SER A 165 9.83 12.09 -20.69
N LEU A 166 9.04 12.76 -21.51
CA LEU A 166 9.49 13.34 -22.76
C LEU A 166 9.43 14.87 -22.67
N ASN A 167 10.57 15.52 -22.87
CA ASN A 167 10.63 16.97 -23.00
C ASN A 167 10.75 17.33 -24.49
N ILE A 168 9.64 17.78 -25.07
CA ILE A 168 9.56 18.10 -26.49
C ILE A 168 9.69 19.62 -26.64
N LYS A 169 10.68 20.04 -27.42
CA LYS A 169 10.90 21.46 -27.74
C LYS A 169 10.57 21.70 -29.20
N LEU A 170 10.01 22.86 -29.50
CA LEU A 170 9.81 23.37 -30.84
C LEU A 170 11.04 24.19 -31.21
N GLU A 171 11.76 23.80 -32.29
CA GLU A 171 12.88 24.55 -32.81
C GLU A 171 12.68 24.79 -34.31
N GLY A 172 12.88 26.04 -34.77
CA GLY A 172 12.81 26.38 -36.18
C GLY A 172 11.42 26.36 -36.83
N TYR A 173 10.35 26.27 -36.00
CA TYR A 173 8.98 26.29 -36.46
C TYR A 173 8.31 27.62 -36.09
N SER A 174 7.80 28.33 -37.12
CA SER A 174 7.24 29.68 -36.94
C SER A 174 5.72 29.72 -36.82
N GLY A 175 5.06 28.57 -36.77
CA GLY A 175 3.60 28.45 -36.66
C GLY A 175 3.15 27.97 -35.28
N ALA A 176 1.85 28.12 -35.00
CA ALA A 176 1.24 27.44 -33.84
C ALA A 176 1.12 25.94 -34.11
N GLY A 177 1.63 25.12 -33.20
CA GLY A 177 1.56 23.66 -33.29
C GLY A 177 0.96 23.06 -32.03
N HIS A 178 0.24 21.95 -32.21
CA HIS A 178 -0.30 21.16 -31.10
C HIS A 178 0.18 19.73 -31.23
N ILE A 179 0.67 19.17 -30.12
CA ILE A 179 0.94 17.74 -30.04
C ILE A 179 -0.36 17.07 -29.61
N THR A 180 -0.99 16.33 -30.52
CA THR A 180 -2.27 15.68 -30.30
C THR A 180 -2.11 14.27 -29.71
N ALA A 181 -0.99 13.60 -29.99
CA ALA A 181 -0.71 12.25 -29.43
C ALA A 181 0.79 11.95 -29.44
N ILE A 182 1.23 11.20 -28.47
CA ILE A 182 2.55 10.59 -28.43
C ILE A 182 2.33 9.08 -28.40
N LYS A 183 3.01 8.35 -29.28
CA LYS A 183 2.97 6.89 -29.34
C LYS A 183 4.35 6.33 -29.10
N LEU A 184 4.45 5.40 -28.15
CA LEU A 184 5.64 4.58 -27.94
C LEU A 184 5.42 3.22 -28.59
N SER A 185 6.29 2.87 -29.51
CA SER A 185 6.23 1.59 -30.20
C SER A 185 7.63 1.11 -30.51
N GLN A 186 7.81 -0.19 -30.62
CA GLN A 186 9.02 -0.82 -31.09
C GLN A 186 8.65 -2.02 -31.98
N PRO A 187 9.57 -2.49 -32.87
CA PRO A 187 9.30 -3.64 -33.74
C PRO A 187 8.95 -4.93 -32.98
N ALA A 188 9.46 -5.09 -31.76
CA ALA A 188 9.24 -6.27 -30.92
C ALA A 188 8.04 -6.12 -29.97
N LEU A 189 7.15 -5.17 -30.19
CA LEU A 189 5.97 -4.87 -29.35
C LEU A 189 6.36 -4.55 -27.89
N ILE A 190 5.71 -3.55 -27.34
CA ILE A 190 5.83 -3.19 -25.91
C ILE A 190 4.85 -4.06 -25.13
N ALA A 191 5.29 -4.65 -24.01
CA ALA A 191 4.39 -5.31 -23.07
C ALA A 191 3.41 -4.29 -22.50
N THR A 192 2.11 -4.48 -22.74
CA THR A 192 1.05 -3.57 -22.30
C THR A 192 0.27 -4.08 -21.12
N LYS A 193 0.13 -5.40 -21.01
CA LYS A 193 -0.53 -6.04 -19.86
C LYS A 193 0.25 -7.24 -19.37
N GLY A 194 0.00 -7.60 -18.12
CA GLY A 194 0.63 -8.75 -17.51
C GLY A 194 0.14 -8.99 -16.10
N THR A 195 0.77 -9.95 -15.45
CA THR A 195 0.60 -10.20 -14.03
C THR A 195 1.93 -10.02 -13.30
N MET A 196 1.88 -9.43 -12.12
CA MET A 196 3.03 -9.23 -11.24
C MET A 196 2.97 -10.17 -10.05
N ASN A 197 4.10 -10.77 -9.73
CA ASN A 197 4.29 -11.43 -8.45
C ASN A 197 4.69 -10.38 -7.41
N ILE A 198 3.81 -10.07 -6.45
CA ILE A 198 4.03 -9.04 -5.43
C ILE A 198 5.26 -9.34 -4.57
N ALA A 199 5.57 -10.61 -4.32
CA ALA A 199 6.71 -11.02 -3.50
C ALA A 199 8.07 -10.63 -4.10
N THR A 200 8.15 -10.58 -5.44
CA THR A 200 9.41 -10.37 -6.17
C THR A 200 9.42 -9.11 -7.05
N GLY A 201 8.24 -8.62 -7.42
CA GLY A 201 8.05 -7.56 -8.42
C GLY A 201 8.22 -8.05 -9.87
N ALA A 202 8.40 -9.35 -10.09
CA ALA A 202 8.53 -9.92 -11.44
C ALA A 202 7.19 -9.85 -12.17
N ILE A 203 7.21 -9.29 -13.39
CA ILE A 203 6.04 -9.16 -14.26
C ILE A 203 6.15 -10.16 -15.40
N THR A 204 5.10 -10.96 -15.59
CA THR A 204 4.92 -11.84 -16.74
C THR A 204 3.94 -11.17 -17.70
N SER A 205 4.41 -10.83 -18.89
CA SER A 205 3.59 -10.15 -19.89
C SER A 205 2.61 -11.08 -20.56
N THR A 206 1.37 -10.64 -20.72
CA THR A 206 0.30 -11.38 -21.41
C THR A 206 -0.09 -10.75 -22.72
N ASP A 207 -0.05 -9.41 -22.82
CA ASP A 207 -0.40 -8.66 -23.99
C ASP A 207 0.72 -7.72 -24.41
N PHE A 208 0.76 -7.43 -25.72
CA PHE A 208 1.75 -6.56 -26.32
C PHE A 208 1.08 -5.60 -27.31
N GLY A 209 1.57 -4.37 -27.35
CA GLY A 209 0.94 -3.36 -28.18
C GLY A 209 1.69 -2.04 -28.22
N VAL A 210 0.96 -0.99 -28.50
CA VAL A 210 1.43 0.39 -28.55
C VAL A 210 0.88 1.11 -27.32
N VAL A 211 1.73 1.77 -26.57
CA VAL A 211 1.32 2.70 -25.51
C VAL A 211 1.17 4.08 -26.13
N SER A 212 0.01 4.70 -25.97
CA SER A 212 -0.26 6.05 -26.46
C SER A 212 -0.82 6.92 -25.35
N ALA A 213 -0.37 8.16 -25.31
CA ALA A 213 -0.94 9.21 -24.46
C ALA A 213 -1.46 10.33 -25.36
N THR A 214 -2.64 10.83 -25.05
CA THR A 214 -3.16 12.08 -25.63
C THR A 214 -2.62 13.24 -24.79
N THR A 215 -2.23 14.32 -25.44
CA THR A 215 -1.80 15.54 -24.75
C THR A 215 -2.74 16.67 -25.11
N ASP A 216 -3.21 17.41 -24.12
CA ASP A 216 -3.98 18.65 -24.32
C ASP A 216 -3.08 19.90 -24.30
N ASN A 217 -1.76 19.69 -24.37
CA ASN A 217 -0.81 20.78 -24.28
C ASN A 217 -0.78 21.61 -25.57
N THR A 218 -1.25 22.84 -25.49
CA THR A 218 -0.91 23.90 -26.40
C THR A 218 0.54 24.29 -26.18
N ALA A 219 1.43 24.02 -27.14
CA ALA A 219 2.75 24.61 -27.12
C ALA A 219 2.58 26.12 -27.33
N THR A 220 2.79 26.90 -26.29
CA THR A 220 3.00 28.35 -26.40
C THR A 220 4.44 28.57 -26.85
N ALA A 221 4.60 29.23 -27.99
CA ALA A 221 5.89 29.69 -28.53
C ALA A 221 6.52 30.73 -27.58
#